data_c67075f2569220d0353a327660a14a1e
#
_entry.id   c67075f2569220d0353a327660a14a1e
#
_cell.length_a   1.000
_cell.length_b   1.000
_cell.length_c   1.000
_cell.angle_alpha   90.00
_cell.angle_beta   90.00
_cell.angle_gamma   90.00
#
_symmetry.space_group_name_H-M   'P 1'
#
loop_
_entity.id
_entity.type
_entity.pdbx_description
1 polymer ?
#
loop_
_entity_poly.entity_id
_entity_poly.type
_entity_poly.pdbx_seq_one_letter_code
_entity_poly.pdbx_strand_id
1 'polypeptide(L)'
;MFGITFRKKTEEERWLRKALDGDNTATEWLYRRHVRYLSALCSRYITDDEDIKDVLQESFIKIFTSLNSFTYRGEGSLKAWMARITLNETIKFVRRKNRLALSYIEDADMDIADSGSIETEDIPTETLYQFIRELPEGYRTVFNLYVIDNKSHKEIASLLGIKENTHLPRNCTKPRQCWYRK
;
A
#
# COMPACT_ATOMS: atom_id res chain seq x y z
N MET A 1 37.69 28.50 4.97
CA MET A 1 36.38 29.16 4.81
C MET A 1 35.36 28.09 4.42
N PHE A 2 34.64 27.52 5.36
CA PHE A 2 33.57 26.54 5.08
C PHE A 2 32.35 27.33 4.65
N GLY A 3 31.98 27.24 3.37
CA GLY A 3 30.76 27.80 2.84
C GLY A 3 29.54 27.09 3.42
N ILE A 4 28.79 27.78 4.29
CA ILE A 4 27.49 27.32 4.77
C ILE A 4 26.55 27.41 3.57
N THR A 5 26.35 26.28 2.89
CA THR A 5 25.34 26.17 1.82
C THR A 5 23.95 26.21 2.49
N PHE A 6 23.31 27.37 2.48
CA PHE A 6 21.92 27.50 2.90
C PHE A 6 21.06 26.66 1.96
N ARG A 7 20.68 25.44 2.39
CA ARG A 7 19.73 24.59 1.66
C ARG A 7 18.40 25.33 1.58
N LYS A 8 18.03 25.77 0.37
CA LYS A 8 16.74 26.42 0.11
C LYS A 8 15.63 25.45 0.53
N LYS A 9 14.79 25.85 1.50
CA LYS A 9 13.66 25.05 1.96
C LYS A 9 12.73 24.74 0.78
N THR A 10 12.33 23.49 0.65
CA THR A 10 11.36 23.08 -0.38
C THR A 10 9.98 23.69 -0.09
N GLU A 11 9.13 23.78 -1.08
CA GLU A 11 7.75 24.23 -0.91
C GLU A 11 7.01 23.34 0.09
N GLU A 12 7.17 22.01 -0.04
CA GLU A 12 6.61 21.02 0.89
C GLU A 12 7.04 21.27 2.34
N GLU A 13 8.32 21.57 2.57
CA GLU A 13 8.83 21.86 3.92
C GLU A 13 8.22 23.13 4.51
N ARG A 14 7.98 24.14 3.68
CA ARG A 14 7.33 25.39 4.13
C ARG A 14 5.88 25.17 4.54
N TRP A 15 5.12 24.43 3.74
CA TRP A 15 3.74 24.12 4.04
C TRP A 15 3.60 23.19 5.24
N LEU A 16 4.51 22.21 5.37
CA LEU A 16 4.56 21.34 6.54
C LEU A 16 4.75 22.14 7.84
N ARG A 17 5.68 23.10 7.86
CA ARG A 17 5.89 23.94 9.06
C ARG A 17 4.66 24.75 9.42
N LYS A 18 4.01 25.39 8.45
CA LYS A 18 2.77 26.12 8.69
C LYS A 18 1.67 25.22 9.24
N ALA A 19 1.54 24.00 8.73
CA ALA A 19 0.57 23.03 9.26
C ALA A 19 0.90 22.64 10.71
N LEU A 20 2.18 22.50 11.06
CA LEU A 20 2.63 22.25 12.44
C LEU A 20 2.35 23.44 13.36
N ASP A 21 2.37 24.67 12.84
CA ASP A 21 2.00 25.89 13.56
C ASP A 21 0.48 26.09 13.67
N GLY A 22 -0.33 25.13 13.16
CA GLY A 22 -1.80 25.16 13.26
C GLY A 22 -2.51 25.91 12.13
N ASP A 23 -1.83 26.24 11.03
CA ASP A 23 -2.43 26.89 9.87
C ASP A 23 -3.36 25.90 9.11
N ASN A 24 -4.66 26.16 9.16
CA ASN A 24 -5.67 25.36 8.47
C ASN A 24 -5.49 25.38 6.94
N THR A 25 -5.02 26.49 6.36
CA THR A 25 -4.77 26.61 4.93
C THR A 25 -3.63 25.67 4.50
N ALA A 26 -2.62 25.53 5.36
CA ALA A 26 -1.51 24.62 5.13
C ALA A 26 -1.95 23.15 5.24
N THR A 27 -2.81 22.84 6.19
CA THR A 27 -3.42 21.50 6.35
C THR A 27 -4.24 21.15 5.13
N GLU A 28 -5.06 22.07 4.62
CA GLU A 28 -5.83 21.89 3.38
C GLU A 28 -4.93 21.68 2.16
N TRP A 29 -3.85 22.44 2.04
CA TRP A 29 -2.87 22.30 0.96
C TRP A 29 -2.23 20.90 0.98
N LEU A 30 -1.80 20.43 2.15
CA LEU A 30 -1.24 19.08 2.32
C LEU A 30 -2.26 18.00 1.92
N TYR A 31 -3.53 18.14 2.34
CA TYR A 31 -4.60 17.24 1.95
C TYR A 31 -4.74 17.17 0.43
N ARG A 32 -4.98 18.33 -0.22
CA ARG A 32 -5.21 18.41 -1.68
C ARG A 32 -4.02 17.87 -2.48
N ARG A 33 -2.80 18.09 -1.99
CA ARG A 33 -1.57 17.64 -2.64
C ARG A 33 -1.43 16.13 -2.66
N HIS A 34 -1.90 15.44 -1.62
CA HIS A 34 -1.63 14.03 -1.42
C HIS A 34 -2.85 13.11 -1.59
N VAL A 35 -4.08 13.63 -1.52
CA VAL A 35 -5.31 12.81 -1.53
C VAL A 35 -5.41 11.89 -2.75
N ARG A 36 -5.12 12.38 -3.96
CA ARG A 36 -5.18 11.54 -5.17
C ARG A 36 -4.21 10.36 -5.12
N TYR A 37 -2.99 10.62 -4.68
CA TYR A 37 -1.99 9.57 -4.55
C TYR A 37 -2.39 8.53 -3.49
N LEU A 38 -2.86 8.97 -2.34
CA LEU A 38 -3.27 8.08 -1.26
C LEU A 38 -4.55 7.31 -1.62
N SER A 39 -5.48 7.92 -2.37
CA SER A 39 -6.66 7.24 -2.91
C SER A 39 -6.25 6.13 -3.89
N ALA A 40 -5.34 6.41 -4.82
CA ALA A 40 -4.81 5.41 -5.73
C ALA A 40 -4.05 4.28 -5.01
N LEU A 41 -3.45 4.56 -3.85
CA LEU A 41 -2.86 3.53 -2.99
C LEU A 41 -3.94 2.62 -2.40
N CYS A 42 -5.02 3.19 -1.85
CA CYS A 42 -6.14 2.43 -1.29
C CYS A 42 -6.84 1.56 -2.35
N SER A 43 -7.05 2.10 -3.57
CA SER A 43 -7.77 1.41 -4.66
C SER A 43 -7.07 0.14 -5.16
N ARG A 44 -5.80 -0.07 -4.83
CA ARG A 44 -5.10 -1.33 -5.11
C ARG A 44 -5.62 -2.48 -4.23
N TYR A 45 -6.15 -2.17 -3.06
CA TYR A 45 -6.59 -3.13 -2.05
C TYR A 45 -8.11 -3.20 -1.92
N ILE A 46 -8.78 -2.06 -2.03
CA ILE A 46 -10.21 -1.86 -1.85
C ILE A 46 -10.82 -1.48 -3.20
N THR A 47 -11.93 -2.12 -3.56
CA THR A 47 -12.64 -1.86 -4.82
C THR A 47 -13.84 -0.93 -4.67
N ASP A 48 -14.37 -0.84 -3.47
CA ASP A 48 -15.52 0.01 -3.16
C ASP A 48 -15.08 1.45 -2.86
N ASP A 49 -15.68 2.42 -3.54
CA ASP A 49 -15.27 3.82 -3.45
C ASP A 49 -15.67 4.46 -2.10
N GLU A 50 -16.74 4.02 -1.46
CA GLU A 50 -17.14 4.53 -0.14
C GLU A 50 -16.18 4.01 0.93
N ASP A 51 -15.81 2.74 0.87
CA ASP A 51 -14.80 2.16 1.76
C ASP A 51 -13.44 2.87 1.60
N ILE A 52 -13.06 3.26 0.36
CA ILE A 52 -11.83 4.03 0.11
C ILE A 52 -11.92 5.41 0.78
N LYS A 53 -13.05 6.10 0.67
CA LYS A 53 -13.25 7.41 1.32
C LYS A 53 -13.13 7.32 2.85
N ASP A 54 -13.73 6.30 3.44
CA ASP A 54 -13.68 6.06 4.89
C ASP A 54 -12.24 5.82 5.36
N VAL A 55 -11.51 4.95 4.67
CA VAL A 55 -10.10 4.66 4.97
C VAL A 55 -9.23 5.91 4.79
N LEU A 56 -9.49 6.71 3.76
CA LEU A 56 -8.75 7.97 3.56
C LEU A 56 -9.03 8.96 4.69
N GLN A 57 -10.27 9.10 5.11
CA GLN A 57 -10.64 9.99 6.21
C GLN A 57 -9.91 9.59 7.50
N GLU A 58 -9.96 8.30 7.88
CA GLU A 58 -9.23 7.78 9.04
C GLU A 58 -7.72 7.99 8.91
N SER A 59 -7.18 7.78 7.70
CA SER A 59 -5.76 7.98 7.42
C SER A 59 -5.35 9.44 7.60
N PHE A 60 -6.11 10.39 7.09
CA PHE A 60 -5.81 11.81 7.23
C PHE A 60 -5.95 12.29 8.67
N ILE A 61 -6.93 11.81 9.42
CA ILE A 61 -7.03 12.09 10.86
C ILE A 61 -5.73 11.64 11.55
N LYS A 62 -5.23 10.43 11.29
CA LYS A 62 -3.99 9.93 11.88
C LYS A 62 -2.76 10.69 11.42
N ILE A 63 -2.68 11.05 10.13
CA ILE A 63 -1.61 11.85 9.56
C ILE A 63 -1.52 13.19 10.30
N PHE A 64 -2.61 13.92 10.40
CA PHE A 64 -2.60 15.25 11.01
C PHE A 64 -2.39 15.21 12.52
N THR A 65 -2.97 14.24 13.23
CA THR A 65 -2.74 14.07 14.67
C THR A 65 -1.31 13.64 15.03
N SER A 66 -0.64 12.91 14.13
CA SER A 66 0.74 12.46 14.33
C SER A 66 1.79 13.31 13.60
N LEU A 67 1.39 14.42 12.96
CA LEU A 67 2.27 15.26 12.16
C LEU A 67 3.46 15.83 12.98
N ASN A 68 3.24 16.12 14.26
CA ASN A 68 4.27 16.59 15.18
C ASN A 68 5.40 15.55 15.43
N SER A 69 5.13 14.26 15.20
CA SER A 69 6.13 13.21 15.34
C SER A 69 6.95 12.98 14.06
N PHE A 70 6.57 13.62 12.96
CA PHE A 70 7.24 13.47 11.68
C PHE A 70 8.51 14.31 11.61
N THR A 71 9.62 13.68 11.19
CA THR A 71 10.88 14.36 10.92
C THR A 71 11.11 14.47 9.42
N TYR A 72 11.14 15.69 8.90
CA TYR A 72 11.40 15.95 7.48
C TYR A 72 12.85 15.58 7.11
N ARG A 73 13.01 14.66 6.15
CA ARG A 73 14.31 14.13 5.69
C ARG A 73 14.63 14.51 4.24
N GLY A 74 13.85 15.41 3.64
CA GLY A 74 14.00 15.84 2.25
C GLY A 74 12.74 15.57 1.45
N GLU A 75 12.76 15.97 0.18
CA GLU A 75 11.64 15.85 -0.74
C GLU A 75 11.17 14.39 -0.85
N GLY A 76 9.85 14.19 -0.84
CA GLY A 76 9.23 12.87 -0.88
C GLY A 76 9.16 12.12 0.46
N SER A 77 9.90 12.56 1.50
CA SER A 77 9.86 11.89 2.82
C SER A 77 8.49 11.98 3.47
N LEU A 78 7.81 13.12 3.33
CA LEU A 78 6.44 13.32 3.83
C LEU A 78 5.46 12.41 3.08
N LYS A 79 5.54 12.37 1.75
CA LYS A 79 4.71 11.50 0.91
C LYS A 79 4.86 10.02 1.29
N ALA A 80 6.10 9.56 1.49
CA ALA A 80 6.39 8.17 1.88
C ALA A 80 5.85 7.85 3.28
N TRP A 81 5.96 8.79 4.23
CA TRP A 81 5.43 8.63 5.58
C TRP A 81 3.90 8.59 5.60
N MET A 82 3.23 9.50 4.87
CA MET A 82 1.78 9.48 4.71
C MET A 82 1.30 8.18 4.06
N ALA A 83 1.98 7.72 2.99
CA ALA A 83 1.67 6.46 2.33
C ALA A 83 1.75 5.26 3.28
N ARG A 84 2.75 5.22 4.17
CA ARG A 84 2.89 4.16 5.17
C ARG A 84 1.73 4.14 6.16
N ILE A 85 1.28 5.30 6.64
CA ILE A 85 0.11 5.39 7.52
C ILE A 85 -1.13 4.89 6.78
N THR A 86 -1.37 5.41 5.57
CA THR A 86 -2.53 5.03 4.75
C THR A 86 -2.53 3.53 4.43
N LEU A 87 -1.40 2.95 4.04
CA LEU A 87 -1.29 1.52 3.79
C LEU A 87 -1.65 0.70 5.04
N ASN A 88 -1.15 1.09 6.21
CA ASN A 88 -1.46 0.40 7.45
C ASN A 88 -2.97 0.45 7.77
N GLU A 89 -3.64 1.60 7.55
CA GLU A 89 -5.08 1.71 7.76
C GLU A 89 -5.87 0.89 6.73
N THR A 90 -5.43 0.91 5.47
CA THR A 90 -6.00 0.10 4.39
C THR A 90 -5.95 -1.40 4.75
N ILE A 91 -4.80 -1.89 5.19
CA ILE A 91 -4.64 -3.30 5.59
C ILE A 91 -5.48 -3.64 6.82
N LYS A 92 -5.57 -2.75 7.80
CA LYS A 92 -6.47 -2.95 8.96
C LYS A 92 -7.92 -3.05 8.55
N PHE A 93 -8.35 -2.19 7.61
CA PHE A 93 -9.70 -2.21 7.06
C PHE A 93 -9.98 -3.53 6.36
N VAL A 94 -9.11 -3.96 5.44
CA VAL A 94 -9.22 -5.23 4.73
C VAL A 94 -9.30 -6.41 5.70
N ARG A 95 -8.43 -6.46 6.71
CA ARG A 95 -8.49 -7.49 7.76
C ARG A 95 -9.83 -7.53 8.49
N ARG A 96 -10.35 -6.37 8.86
CA ARG A 96 -11.63 -6.27 9.60
C ARG A 96 -12.79 -6.73 8.74
N LYS A 97 -12.84 -6.28 7.47
CA LYS A 97 -13.89 -6.62 6.51
C LYS A 97 -13.84 -8.10 6.14
N ASN A 98 -12.67 -8.66 5.98
CA ASN A 98 -12.45 -9.99 5.42
C ASN A 98 -12.00 -11.05 6.43
N ARG A 99 -12.29 -10.87 7.70
CA ARG A 99 -11.95 -11.89 8.72
C ARG A 99 -12.45 -13.30 8.34
N LEU A 100 -13.59 -13.38 7.66
CA LEU A 100 -14.17 -14.63 7.15
C LEU A 100 -13.50 -15.04 5.83
N ALA A 101 -13.29 -14.11 4.89
CA ALA A 101 -12.73 -14.43 3.57
C ALA A 101 -11.25 -14.86 3.63
N LEU A 102 -10.47 -14.32 4.57
CA LEU A 102 -9.08 -14.73 4.77
C LEU A 102 -8.95 -16.14 5.37
N SER A 103 -9.95 -16.62 6.14
CA SER A 103 -9.97 -18.00 6.61
C SER A 103 -10.24 -19.01 5.48
N TYR A 104 -10.99 -18.61 4.44
CA TYR A 104 -11.19 -19.47 3.25
C TYR A 104 -9.92 -19.67 2.43
N ILE A 105 -8.95 -18.73 2.47
CA ILE A 105 -7.64 -18.93 1.82
C ILE A 105 -6.84 -20.03 2.54
N GLU A 106 -7.06 -20.24 3.83
CA GLU A 106 -6.41 -21.30 4.60
C GLU A 106 -6.91 -22.70 4.15
N ASP A 107 -8.14 -22.80 3.69
CA ASP A 107 -8.81 -24.06 3.33
C ASP A 107 -8.86 -24.32 1.81
N ALA A 108 -8.53 -23.33 0.99
CA ALA A 108 -8.59 -23.49 -0.47
C ALA A 108 -7.35 -24.24 -0.97
N ASP A 109 -7.49 -25.54 -1.18
CA ASP A 109 -6.66 -26.31 -2.12
C ASP A 109 -7.00 -25.85 -3.55
N MET A 110 -6.47 -24.69 -3.95
CA MET A 110 -6.53 -24.31 -5.36
C MET A 110 -5.42 -25.04 -6.11
N ASP A 111 -5.78 -26.12 -6.78
CA ASP A 111 -5.05 -26.61 -7.95
C ASP A 111 -5.11 -25.51 -9.01
N ILE A 112 -4.10 -24.65 -9.03
CA ILE A 112 -3.87 -23.76 -10.15
C ILE A 112 -3.43 -24.66 -11.28
N ALA A 113 -4.35 -24.98 -12.19
CA ALA A 113 -4.01 -25.62 -13.44
C ALA A 113 -2.92 -24.78 -14.10
N ASP A 114 -1.78 -25.39 -14.36
CA ASP A 114 -0.65 -24.80 -15.07
C ASP A 114 -1.11 -24.55 -16.52
N SER A 115 -1.82 -23.45 -16.72
CA SER A 115 -2.22 -22.98 -18.04
C SER A 115 -1.02 -22.28 -18.64
N GLY A 116 -0.27 -23.03 -19.44
CA GLY A 116 0.79 -22.72 -20.38
C GLY A 116 1.38 -21.31 -20.37
N SER A 117 2.64 -21.19 -20.70
CA SER A 117 3.37 -19.91 -20.81
C SER A 117 2.56 -18.87 -21.61
N ILE A 118 1.98 -17.91 -20.89
CA ILE A 118 1.43 -16.72 -21.52
C ILE A 118 2.65 -15.88 -21.94
N GLU A 119 2.81 -15.65 -23.25
CA GLU A 119 3.77 -14.68 -23.76
C GLU A 119 3.33 -13.31 -23.26
N THR A 120 4.09 -12.74 -22.30
CA THR A 120 3.72 -11.51 -21.58
C THR A 120 4.28 -10.25 -22.25
N GLU A 121 4.88 -10.36 -23.44
CA GLU A 121 5.64 -9.27 -24.04
C GLU A 121 4.78 -8.07 -24.48
N ASP A 122 3.44 -8.20 -24.59
CA ASP A 122 2.56 -7.15 -25.10
C ASP A 122 1.29 -6.87 -24.26
N ILE A 123 1.25 -7.25 -22.98
CA ILE A 123 0.07 -6.95 -22.16
C ILE A 123 0.09 -5.47 -21.77
N PRO A 124 -0.89 -4.64 -22.19
CA PRO A 124 -0.98 -3.25 -21.74
C PRO A 124 -1.07 -3.17 -20.22
N THR A 125 -0.41 -2.19 -19.62
CA THR A 125 -0.38 -1.99 -18.16
C THR A 125 -1.80 -1.88 -17.57
N GLU A 126 -2.73 -1.26 -18.28
CA GLU A 126 -4.13 -1.12 -17.92
C GLU A 126 -4.83 -2.47 -17.79
N THR A 127 -4.57 -3.38 -18.74
CA THR A 127 -5.11 -4.75 -18.73
C THR A 127 -4.59 -5.54 -17.54
N LEU A 128 -3.29 -5.40 -17.22
CA LEU A 128 -2.70 -6.03 -16.03
C LEU A 128 -3.37 -5.52 -14.74
N TYR A 129 -3.61 -4.21 -14.62
CA TYR A 129 -4.32 -3.66 -13.46
C TYR A 129 -5.76 -4.16 -13.37
N GLN A 130 -6.46 -4.35 -14.49
CA GLN A 130 -7.80 -4.95 -14.50
C GLN A 130 -7.77 -6.39 -13.96
N PHE A 131 -6.88 -7.23 -14.45
CA PHE A 131 -6.73 -8.60 -13.94
C PHE A 131 -6.42 -8.65 -12.45
N ILE A 132 -5.55 -7.76 -11.95
CA ILE A 132 -5.27 -7.67 -10.51
C ILE A 132 -6.53 -7.29 -9.72
N ARG A 133 -7.36 -6.39 -10.25
CA ARG A 133 -8.62 -5.98 -9.60
C ARG A 133 -9.68 -7.09 -9.59
N GLU A 134 -9.68 -7.98 -10.57
CA GLU A 134 -10.59 -9.13 -10.66
C GLU A 134 -10.21 -10.26 -9.70
N LEU A 135 -8.98 -10.28 -9.18
CA LEU A 135 -8.59 -11.26 -8.18
C LEU A 135 -9.50 -11.17 -6.94
N PRO A 136 -9.87 -12.30 -6.34
CA PRO A 136 -10.51 -12.31 -5.03
C PRO A 136 -9.70 -11.47 -4.03
N GLU A 137 -10.38 -10.75 -3.15
CA GLU A 137 -9.77 -9.69 -2.33
C GLU A 137 -8.56 -10.15 -1.51
N GLY A 138 -8.59 -11.37 -0.97
CA GLY A 138 -7.46 -11.93 -0.24
C GLY A 138 -6.23 -12.13 -1.12
N TYR A 139 -6.40 -12.73 -2.31
CA TYR A 139 -5.30 -12.95 -3.26
C TYR A 139 -4.77 -11.63 -3.81
N ARG A 140 -5.65 -10.68 -4.14
CA ARG A 140 -5.27 -9.33 -4.55
C ARG A 140 -4.44 -8.62 -3.49
N THR A 141 -4.85 -8.74 -2.22
CA THR A 141 -4.12 -8.14 -1.10
C THR A 141 -2.71 -8.72 -0.97
N VAL A 142 -2.59 -10.04 -0.98
CA VAL A 142 -1.28 -10.71 -0.89
C VAL A 142 -0.40 -10.36 -2.09
N PHE A 143 -0.96 -10.38 -3.30
CA PHE A 143 -0.25 -10.02 -4.52
C PHE A 143 0.32 -8.59 -4.45
N ASN A 144 -0.51 -7.61 -4.09
CA ASN A 144 -0.06 -6.21 -3.98
C ASN A 144 1.03 -6.03 -2.91
N LEU A 145 0.87 -6.66 -1.74
CA LEU A 145 1.88 -6.59 -0.67
C LEU A 145 3.20 -7.23 -1.09
N TYR A 146 3.15 -8.36 -1.79
CA TYR A 146 4.36 -9.08 -2.19
C TYR A 146 5.04 -8.43 -3.39
N VAL A 147 4.31 -8.20 -4.48
CA VAL A 147 4.87 -7.76 -5.77
C VAL A 147 5.12 -6.25 -5.79
N ILE A 148 4.16 -5.45 -5.31
CA ILE A 148 4.23 -3.99 -5.43
C ILE A 148 4.92 -3.38 -4.21
N ASP A 149 4.53 -3.79 -3.00
CA ASP A 149 5.08 -3.23 -1.76
C ASP A 149 6.32 -3.99 -1.25
N ASN A 150 6.76 -5.02 -2.00
CA ASN A 150 7.98 -5.82 -1.76
C ASN A 150 8.07 -6.37 -0.32
N LYS A 151 6.93 -6.80 0.23
CA LYS A 151 6.84 -7.42 1.55
C LYS A 151 7.22 -8.90 1.50
N SER A 152 7.95 -9.37 2.49
CA SER A 152 8.20 -10.80 2.66
C SER A 152 6.94 -11.55 3.09
N HIS A 153 6.85 -12.86 2.85
CA HIS A 153 5.73 -13.69 3.29
C HIS A 153 5.51 -13.60 4.81
N LYS A 154 6.58 -13.55 5.58
CA LYS A 154 6.52 -13.37 7.04
C LYS A 154 5.89 -12.05 7.44
N GLU A 155 6.24 -10.94 6.76
CA GLU A 155 5.62 -9.63 7.00
C GLU A 155 4.15 -9.64 6.59
N ILE A 156 3.82 -10.27 5.44
CA ILE A 156 2.44 -10.39 4.96
C ILE A 156 1.59 -11.19 5.97
N ALA A 157 2.08 -12.34 6.42
CA ALA A 157 1.41 -13.17 7.40
C ALA A 157 1.14 -12.38 8.71
N SER A 158 2.14 -11.63 9.19
CA SER A 158 2.00 -10.77 10.36
C SER A 158 0.99 -9.63 10.13
N LEU A 159 1.06 -8.96 8.97
CA LEU A 159 0.15 -7.87 8.60
C LEU A 159 -1.29 -8.32 8.48
N LEU A 160 -1.52 -9.47 7.86
CA LEU A 160 -2.86 -10.02 7.62
C LEU A 160 -3.39 -10.85 8.79
N GLY A 161 -2.53 -11.27 9.72
CA GLY A 161 -2.88 -12.11 10.86
C GLY A 161 -3.20 -13.56 10.44
N ILE A 162 -2.52 -14.08 9.42
CA ILE A 162 -2.66 -15.43 8.86
C ILE A 162 -1.36 -16.20 8.99
N LYS A 163 -1.41 -17.53 8.77
CA LYS A 163 -0.20 -18.35 8.83
C LYS A 163 0.73 -18.07 7.66
N GLU A 164 2.04 -18.13 7.87
CA GLU A 164 3.05 -17.84 6.84
C GLU A 164 2.92 -18.73 5.61
N ASN A 165 2.49 -19.98 5.78
CA ASN A 165 2.37 -20.96 4.69
C ASN A 165 1.06 -20.88 3.90
N THR A 166 0.14 -20.02 4.28
CA THR A 166 -1.19 -19.90 3.67
C THR A 166 -1.15 -19.45 2.19
N HIS A 167 -0.04 -18.85 1.74
CA HIS A 167 0.07 -18.29 0.37
C HIS A 167 1.04 -19.01 -0.52
N LEU A 168 1.77 -19.99 0.02
CA LEU A 168 2.75 -20.74 -0.76
C LEU A 168 2.09 -21.95 -1.35
N PRO A 169 2.18 -22.19 -2.69
CA PRO A 169 1.94 -23.50 -3.24
C PRO A 169 2.81 -24.51 -2.50
N ARG A 170 2.25 -25.64 -2.08
CA ARG A 170 2.93 -26.67 -1.24
C ARG A 170 4.30 -27.12 -1.76
N ASN A 171 4.60 -26.87 -3.03
CA ASN A 171 5.84 -27.28 -3.70
C ASN A 171 6.87 -26.15 -3.86
N CYS A 172 6.64 -24.98 -3.28
CA CYS A 172 7.53 -23.83 -3.47
C CYS A 172 8.46 -23.62 -2.28
N THR A 173 9.64 -24.17 -2.35
CA THR A 173 10.70 -24.07 -1.32
C THR A 173 11.47 -22.73 -1.37
N LYS A 174 11.31 -21.93 -2.46
CA LYS A 174 11.95 -20.62 -2.61
C LYS A 174 10.97 -19.58 -3.15
N PRO A 175 10.54 -18.59 -2.34
CA PRO A 175 9.49 -17.62 -2.69
C PRO A 175 9.70 -16.87 -4.02
N ARG A 176 10.95 -16.51 -4.34
CA ARG A 176 11.27 -15.79 -5.59
C ARG A 176 11.23 -16.63 -6.86
N GLN A 177 11.23 -17.96 -6.77
CA GLN A 177 11.23 -18.83 -7.95
C GLN A 177 9.83 -19.30 -8.37
N CYS A 178 8.81 -19.18 -7.50
CA CYS A 178 7.46 -19.62 -7.81
C CYS A 178 6.75 -18.74 -8.84
N TRP A 179 7.10 -17.44 -8.91
CA TRP A 179 6.47 -16.48 -9.83
C TRP A 179 7.24 -16.28 -11.13
N TYR A 180 8.46 -16.84 -11.25
CA TYR A 180 9.34 -16.70 -12.41
C TYR A 180 9.72 -18.05 -13.05
N ARG A 181 9.07 -19.15 -12.72
CA ARG A 181 9.25 -20.36 -13.52
C ARG A 181 8.48 -20.19 -14.82
N LYS A 182 9.32 -19.97 -15.86
CA LYS A 182 8.94 -20.05 -17.26
C LYS A 182 8.28 -21.40 -17.57
#